data_c8311331426e481b2ef8f89fb79a70e5
#
_entry.id   c8311331426e481b2ef8f89fb79a70e5
#
_cell.length_a   1.000
_cell.length_b   1.000
_cell.length_c   1.000
_cell.angle_alpha   90.00
_cell.angle_beta   90.00
_cell.angle_gamma   90.00
#
_symmetry.space_group_name_H-M   'P 1'
#
loop_
_entity.id
_entity.type
_entity.pdbx_description
1 polymer ?
#
loop_
_entity_poly.entity_id
_entity_poly.type
_entity_poly.pdbx_seq_one_letter_code
_entity_poly.pdbx_strand_id
1 'polypeptide(L)'
;MTNLEKYRSLLHDGVQGLLLTSRYSRMYAAEFDIAEGVAVVSAQGARYFTDSRYIESAQKNLKGFEVVEIGLNNPMMQALKTTLDEFGVETLGFEDEYLTVAAVSYTHLRAPVKFVPLQKEINAFRASKEDWELARMRKAQEITDRAFTEVCTRIHTGMTEKELEAELIYCLYKNGAEGLSFDPIV
;
A
#
# COMPACT_ATOMS: atom_id res chain seq x y z
N MET A 1 -1.44 3.71 -19.06
CA MET A 1 -1.56 4.65 -17.90
C MET A 1 -0.85 4.01 -16.73
N THR A 2 0.08 4.71 -16.06
CA THR A 2 0.75 4.20 -14.87
C THR A 2 -0.23 4.14 -13.68
N ASN A 3 0.08 3.35 -12.66
CA ASN A 3 -0.77 3.30 -11.47
C ASN A 3 -0.84 4.65 -10.75
N LEU A 4 0.25 5.40 -10.73
CA LEU A 4 0.27 6.77 -10.18
C LEU A 4 -0.66 7.71 -10.98
N GLU A 5 -0.73 7.57 -12.30
CA GLU A 5 -1.66 8.35 -13.13
C GLU A 5 -3.13 7.99 -12.87
N LYS A 6 -3.43 6.73 -12.51
CA LYS A 6 -4.79 6.35 -12.07
C LYS A 6 -5.18 7.09 -10.79
N TYR A 7 -4.28 7.22 -9.82
CA TYR A 7 -4.55 8.04 -8.64
C TYR A 7 -4.71 9.52 -9.01
N ARG A 8 -3.87 10.06 -9.90
CA ARG A 8 -4.02 11.44 -10.36
C ARG A 8 -5.35 11.68 -11.09
N SER A 9 -5.95 10.69 -11.72
CA SER A 9 -7.25 10.83 -12.37
C SER A 9 -8.42 11.04 -11.39
N LEU A 10 -8.21 10.81 -10.09
CA LEU A 10 -9.19 11.17 -9.05
C LEU A 10 -9.12 12.64 -8.64
N LEU A 11 -8.10 13.38 -9.06
CA LEU A 11 -7.96 14.79 -8.74
C LEU A 11 -8.92 15.63 -9.57
N HIS A 12 -9.57 16.60 -8.93
CA HIS A 12 -10.46 17.57 -9.52
C HIS A 12 -10.55 18.81 -8.61
N ASP A 13 -11.31 19.84 -8.98
CA ASP A 13 -11.39 21.10 -8.20
C ASP A 13 -11.77 20.91 -6.73
N GLY A 14 -12.54 19.88 -6.41
CA GLY A 14 -12.91 19.52 -5.04
C GLY A 14 -11.93 18.60 -4.31
N VAL A 15 -10.88 18.07 -4.98
CA VAL A 15 -9.86 17.18 -4.43
C VAL A 15 -8.54 17.46 -5.14
N GLN A 16 -7.66 18.21 -4.51
CA GLN A 16 -6.40 18.70 -5.11
C GLN A 16 -5.21 17.79 -4.81
N GLY A 17 -5.33 16.94 -3.77
CA GLY A 17 -4.33 15.96 -3.40
C GLY A 17 -4.95 14.70 -2.82
N LEU A 18 -4.18 13.62 -2.81
CA LEU A 18 -4.55 12.34 -2.21
C LEU A 18 -3.53 11.96 -1.14
N LEU A 19 -4.01 11.50 0.00
CA LEU A 19 -3.22 10.92 1.09
C LEU A 19 -3.39 9.40 1.06
N LEU A 20 -2.33 8.68 0.71
CA LEU A 20 -2.30 7.23 0.67
C LEU A 20 -1.60 6.70 1.92
N THR A 21 -2.34 6.06 2.80
CA THR A 21 -1.85 5.53 4.08
C THR A 21 -1.82 4.01 4.12
N SER A 22 -2.75 3.34 3.42
CA SER A 22 -2.73 1.89 3.36
C SER A 22 -1.50 1.37 2.61
N ARG A 23 -0.92 0.27 3.08
CA ARG A 23 0.18 -0.41 2.40
C ARG A 23 -0.19 -0.78 0.96
N TYR A 24 -1.42 -1.24 0.75
CA TYR A 24 -1.89 -1.67 -0.57
C TYR A 24 -1.99 -0.51 -1.56
N SER A 25 -2.51 0.65 -1.16
CA SER A 25 -2.58 1.81 -2.05
C SER A 25 -1.20 2.39 -2.34
N ARG A 26 -0.33 2.45 -1.34
CA ARG A 26 1.07 2.88 -1.53
C ARG A 26 1.82 1.95 -2.48
N MET A 27 1.74 0.63 -2.24
CA MET A 27 2.34 -0.39 -3.10
C MET A 27 1.80 -0.32 -4.54
N TYR A 28 0.48 -0.14 -4.68
CA TYR A 28 -0.15 -0.03 -6.00
C TYR A 28 0.30 1.23 -6.74
N ALA A 29 0.29 2.39 -6.08
CA ALA A 29 0.70 3.66 -6.67
C ALA A 29 2.18 3.67 -7.09
N ALA A 30 3.05 3.10 -6.26
CA ALA A 30 4.50 3.09 -6.44
C ALA A 30 5.02 1.86 -7.22
N GLU A 31 4.18 0.86 -7.47
CA GLU A 31 4.52 -0.43 -8.08
C GLU A 31 5.65 -1.18 -7.32
N PHE A 32 5.88 -0.80 -6.09
CA PHE A 32 6.88 -1.38 -5.20
C PHE A 32 6.40 -1.33 -3.74
N ASP A 33 6.67 -2.39 -3.00
CA ASP A 33 6.26 -2.51 -1.60
C ASP A 33 7.34 -1.95 -0.66
N ILE A 34 7.00 -0.85 -0.01
CA ILE A 34 7.73 -0.34 1.16
C ILE A 34 6.82 -0.55 2.37
N ALA A 35 7.31 -1.29 3.36
CA ALA A 35 6.50 -1.72 4.51
C ALA A 35 5.89 -0.53 5.26
N GLU A 36 6.66 0.54 5.47
CA GLU A 36 6.25 1.71 6.24
C GLU A 36 6.32 2.99 5.42
N GLY A 37 5.38 3.88 5.62
CA GLY A 37 5.37 5.21 5.01
C GLY A 37 3.98 5.75 4.76
N VAL A 38 3.94 6.92 4.14
CA VAL A 38 2.75 7.62 3.68
C VAL A 38 3.07 8.25 2.32
N ALA A 39 2.11 8.36 1.43
CA ALA A 39 2.31 9.06 0.18
C ALA A 39 1.28 10.17 -0.02
N VAL A 40 1.73 11.28 -0.61
CA VAL A 40 0.88 12.37 -1.11
C VAL A 40 1.01 12.41 -2.63
N VAL A 41 -0.12 12.46 -3.31
CA VAL A 41 -0.20 12.56 -4.76
C VAL A 41 -1.01 13.80 -5.13
N SER A 42 -0.47 14.65 -5.99
CA SER A 42 -1.15 15.84 -6.51
C SER A 42 -0.86 16.02 -8.01
N ALA A 43 -1.44 17.05 -8.61
CA ALA A 43 -1.12 17.44 -9.99
C ALA A 43 0.31 17.97 -10.12
N GLN A 44 0.85 18.62 -9.07
CA GLN A 44 2.18 19.21 -9.04
C GLN A 44 3.28 18.15 -8.84
N GLY A 45 2.96 17.04 -8.17
CA GLY A 45 3.95 16.01 -7.89
C GLY A 45 3.40 14.87 -7.02
N ALA A 46 4.29 13.97 -6.66
CA ALA A 46 4.02 12.94 -5.69
C ALA A 46 5.21 12.78 -4.74
N ARG A 47 4.94 12.71 -3.44
CA ARG A 47 5.94 12.50 -2.39
C ARG A 47 5.64 11.25 -1.58
N TYR A 48 6.69 10.51 -1.27
CA TYR A 48 6.64 9.35 -0.42
C TYR A 48 7.48 9.59 0.84
N PHE A 49 6.86 9.51 2.01
CA PHE A 49 7.48 9.73 3.30
C PHE A 49 7.78 8.40 3.95
N THR A 50 9.01 8.18 4.34
CA THR A 50 9.43 6.99 5.07
C THR A 50 10.62 7.32 5.98
N ASP A 51 10.94 6.43 6.91
CA ASP A 51 12.04 6.63 7.84
C ASP A 51 13.37 6.03 7.34
N SER A 52 14.42 6.22 8.13
CA SER A 52 15.80 5.80 7.81
C SER A 52 15.94 4.31 7.52
N ARG A 53 15.03 3.45 7.99
CA ARG A 53 15.08 2.01 7.74
C ARG A 53 14.77 1.66 6.29
N TYR A 54 13.99 2.49 5.61
CA TYR A 54 13.48 2.22 4.27
C TYR A 54 13.91 3.22 3.21
N ILE A 55 14.58 4.33 3.61
CA ILE A 55 14.87 5.45 2.71
C ILE A 55 15.69 5.04 1.49
N GLU A 56 16.74 4.23 1.67
CA GLU A 56 17.60 3.76 0.57
C GLU A 56 16.79 2.91 -0.43
N SER A 57 15.99 1.96 0.08
CA SER A 57 15.13 1.12 -0.75
C SER A 57 14.08 1.94 -1.51
N ALA A 58 13.48 2.93 -0.83
CA ALA A 58 12.48 3.82 -1.42
C ALA A 58 13.10 4.67 -2.55
N GLN A 59 14.23 5.31 -2.30
CA GLN A 59 14.95 6.13 -3.31
C GLN A 59 15.36 5.32 -4.54
N LYS A 60 15.73 4.06 -4.35
CA LYS A 60 16.17 3.18 -5.44
C LYS A 60 15.02 2.67 -6.30
N ASN A 61 13.86 2.39 -5.70
CA ASN A 61 12.81 1.60 -6.35
C ASN A 61 11.53 2.38 -6.66
N LEU A 62 11.20 3.46 -5.92
CA LEU A 62 9.96 4.20 -6.15
C LEU A 62 10.10 5.12 -7.36
N LYS A 63 9.27 4.88 -8.38
CA LYS A 63 9.26 5.69 -9.60
C LYS A 63 8.13 6.72 -9.53
N GLY A 64 8.44 7.95 -9.93
CA GLY A 64 7.46 9.03 -9.97
C GLY A 64 7.18 9.70 -8.63
N PHE A 65 7.89 9.30 -7.57
CA PHE A 65 7.83 9.91 -6.25
C PHE A 65 9.14 10.61 -5.88
N GLU A 66 9.05 11.78 -5.31
CA GLU A 66 10.10 12.37 -4.50
C GLU A 66 10.06 11.69 -3.12
N VAL A 67 11.17 11.08 -2.71
CA VAL A 67 11.25 10.38 -1.42
C VAL A 67 11.78 11.30 -0.35
N VAL A 68 11.02 11.45 0.73
CA VAL A 68 11.32 12.33 1.85
C VAL A 68 11.56 11.50 3.10
N GLU A 69 12.74 11.63 3.70
CA GLU A 69 13.07 11.00 4.97
C GLU A 69 12.38 11.74 6.12
N ILE A 70 11.67 10.98 6.96
CA ILE A 70 11.06 11.45 8.20
C ILE A 70 11.83 10.92 9.41
N GLY A 71 11.86 11.73 10.48
CA GLY A 71 12.56 11.40 11.72
C GLY A 71 12.46 12.52 12.73
N LEU A 72 13.35 12.52 13.73
CA LEU A 72 13.33 13.51 14.80
C LEU A 72 13.52 14.95 14.27
N ASN A 73 14.39 15.14 13.27
CA ASN A 73 14.68 16.46 12.69
C ASN A 73 13.69 16.87 11.61
N ASN A 74 12.92 15.94 11.07
CA ASN A 74 11.88 16.17 10.07
C ASN A 74 10.63 15.33 10.42
N PRO A 75 9.83 15.74 11.42
CA PRO A 75 8.65 14.99 11.83
C PRO A 75 7.63 14.88 10.70
N MET A 76 6.95 13.73 10.60
CA MET A 76 5.97 13.42 9.56
C MET A 76 4.96 14.56 9.34
N MET A 77 4.39 15.12 10.41
CA MET A 77 3.37 16.16 10.28
C MET A 77 3.92 17.47 9.72
N GLN A 78 5.17 17.79 9.99
CA GLN A 78 5.85 18.96 9.42
C GLN A 78 6.13 18.73 7.93
N ALA A 79 6.70 17.57 7.58
CA ALA A 79 6.96 17.20 6.19
C ALA A 79 5.68 17.17 5.35
N LEU A 80 4.60 16.62 5.91
CA LEU A 80 3.29 16.58 5.26
C LEU A 80 2.75 18.00 5.03
N LYS A 81 2.75 18.85 6.08
CA LYS A 81 2.29 20.24 5.95
C LYS A 81 3.06 21.00 4.89
N THR A 82 4.40 20.95 4.93
CA THR A 82 5.26 21.59 3.92
C THR A 82 4.89 21.12 2.51
N THR A 83 4.69 19.82 2.33
CA THR A 83 4.31 19.26 1.03
C THR A 83 2.95 19.78 0.55
N LEU A 84 1.95 19.82 1.43
CA LEU A 84 0.62 20.32 1.07
C LEU A 84 0.65 21.80 0.72
N ASP A 85 1.41 22.61 1.46
CA ASP A 85 1.61 24.04 1.17
C ASP A 85 2.32 24.24 -0.19
N GLU A 86 3.40 23.51 -0.47
CA GLU A 86 4.13 23.57 -1.74
C GLU A 86 3.32 23.10 -2.95
N PHE A 87 2.46 22.12 -2.76
CA PHE A 87 1.58 21.59 -3.81
C PHE A 87 0.28 22.39 -3.95
N GLY A 88 0.03 23.37 -3.08
CA GLY A 88 -1.19 24.16 -3.10
C GLY A 88 -2.45 23.33 -2.80
N VAL A 89 -2.35 22.33 -1.92
CA VAL A 89 -3.45 21.41 -1.58
C VAL A 89 -4.23 21.96 -0.40
N GLU A 90 -5.46 22.39 -0.64
CA GLU A 90 -6.43 22.81 0.38
C GLU A 90 -7.47 21.73 0.69
N THR A 91 -7.70 20.82 -0.26
CA THR A 91 -8.62 19.69 -0.11
C THR A 91 -7.91 18.38 -0.43
N LEU A 92 -7.84 17.50 0.57
CA LEU A 92 -7.10 16.25 0.55
C LEU A 92 -8.05 15.06 0.57
N GLY A 93 -8.06 14.29 -0.49
CA GLY A 93 -8.72 12.99 -0.55
C GLY A 93 -7.97 11.96 0.30
N PHE A 94 -8.69 11.08 0.97
CA PHE A 94 -8.06 10.08 1.84
C PHE A 94 -8.78 8.74 1.85
N GLU A 95 -8.11 7.73 2.36
CA GLU A 95 -8.61 6.36 2.52
C GLU A 95 -9.37 6.22 3.86
N ASP A 96 -10.68 6.43 3.82
CA ASP A 96 -11.53 6.48 5.02
C ASP A 96 -11.74 5.11 5.72
N GLU A 97 -11.43 4.02 5.06
CA GLU A 97 -11.40 2.68 5.68
C GLU A 97 -10.10 2.39 6.45
N TYR A 98 -9.04 3.16 6.20
CA TYR A 98 -7.70 2.92 6.78
C TYR A 98 -7.25 4.01 7.75
N LEU A 99 -7.74 5.23 7.59
CA LEU A 99 -7.34 6.34 8.45
C LEU A 99 -8.30 6.44 9.65
N THR A 100 -7.74 6.39 10.85
CA THR A 100 -8.55 6.53 12.08
C THR A 100 -9.07 7.96 12.25
N VAL A 101 -10.21 8.14 12.93
CA VAL A 101 -10.74 9.46 13.28
C VAL A 101 -9.72 10.29 14.06
N ALA A 102 -8.95 9.67 14.95
CA ALA A 102 -7.87 10.34 15.68
C ALA A 102 -6.79 10.89 14.74
N ALA A 103 -6.37 10.10 13.73
CA ALA A 103 -5.37 10.53 12.75
C ALA A 103 -5.89 11.69 11.89
N VAL A 104 -7.14 11.63 11.43
CA VAL A 104 -7.78 12.73 10.67
C VAL A 104 -7.82 14.00 11.51
N SER A 105 -8.33 13.94 12.76
CA SER A 105 -8.40 15.08 13.66
C SER A 105 -7.03 15.68 13.96
N TYR A 106 -6.04 14.83 14.22
CA TYR A 106 -4.68 15.26 14.52
C TYR A 106 -4.00 15.93 13.32
N THR A 107 -4.24 15.40 12.12
CA THR A 107 -3.72 15.97 10.86
C THR A 107 -4.39 17.31 10.60
N HIS A 108 -5.72 17.42 10.75
CA HIS A 108 -6.46 18.66 10.55
C HIS A 108 -6.01 19.80 11.49
N LEU A 109 -5.66 19.50 12.73
CA LEU A 109 -5.14 20.49 13.68
C LEU A 109 -3.78 21.09 13.30
N ARG A 110 -2.99 20.38 12.50
CA ARG A 110 -1.61 20.74 12.15
C ARG A 110 -1.42 21.11 10.69
N ALA A 111 -2.25 20.58 9.82
CA ALA A 111 -2.34 20.94 8.43
C ALA A 111 -3.84 21.19 8.13
N PRO A 112 -4.31 22.45 8.18
CA PRO A 112 -5.72 22.79 8.07
C PRO A 112 -6.20 22.65 6.62
N VAL A 113 -6.35 21.41 6.18
CA VAL A 113 -6.92 21.02 4.90
C VAL A 113 -8.29 20.40 5.10
N LYS A 114 -9.15 20.51 4.09
CA LYS A 114 -10.42 19.82 4.06
C LYS A 114 -10.19 18.36 3.65
N PHE A 115 -10.75 17.43 4.40
CA PHE A 115 -10.67 15.99 4.08
C PHE A 115 -11.90 15.52 3.30
N VAL A 116 -11.69 14.72 2.26
CA VAL A 116 -12.73 14.10 1.42
C VAL A 116 -12.49 12.59 1.36
N PRO A 117 -13.44 11.76 1.80
CA PRO A 117 -13.31 10.30 1.72
C PRO A 117 -13.34 9.86 0.25
N LEU A 118 -12.43 8.96 -0.16
CA LEU A 118 -12.28 8.48 -1.54
C LEU A 118 -12.05 6.97 -1.66
N GLN A 119 -12.28 6.20 -0.60
CA GLN A 119 -12.03 4.75 -0.64
C GLN A 119 -12.85 4.06 -1.75
N LYS A 120 -14.08 4.49 -1.95
CA LYS A 120 -14.96 3.91 -2.98
C LYS A 120 -14.38 4.10 -4.39
N GLU A 121 -13.88 5.29 -4.69
CA GLU A 121 -13.28 5.64 -5.99
C GLU A 121 -11.97 4.88 -6.21
N ILE A 122 -11.14 4.78 -5.17
CA ILE A 122 -9.90 3.99 -5.18
C ILE A 122 -10.21 2.51 -5.42
N ASN A 123 -11.21 1.96 -4.75
CA ASN A 123 -11.62 0.58 -4.96
C ASN A 123 -12.18 0.35 -6.37
N ALA A 124 -12.89 1.32 -6.94
CA ALA A 124 -13.52 1.20 -8.26
C ALA A 124 -12.47 1.01 -9.38
N PHE A 125 -11.40 1.81 -9.43
CA PHE A 125 -10.41 1.62 -10.49
C PHE A 125 -9.53 0.38 -10.27
N ARG A 126 -9.36 -0.07 -9.02
CA ARG A 126 -8.63 -1.31 -8.69
C ARG A 126 -9.47 -2.57 -8.90
N ALA A 127 -10.78 -2.45 -9.02
CA ALA A 127 -11.68 -3.59 -9.28
C ALA A 127 -11.42 -4.21 -10.67
N SER A 128 -11.14 -3.39 -11.68
CA SER A 128 -10.73 -3.84 -13.01
C SER A 128 -9.20 -4.00 -13.05
N LYS A 129 -8.72 -5.19 -13.42
CA LYS A 129 -7.29 -5.53 -13.45
C LYS A 129 -6.76 -5.42 -14.87
N GLU A 130 -5.56 -4.90 -15.00
CA GLU A 130 -4.81 -4.87 -16.25
C GLU A 130 -4.09 -6.21 -16.50
N ASP A 131 -3.64 -6.45 -17.72
CA ASP A 131 -3.01 -7.74 -18.10
C ASP A 131 -1.80 -8.10 -17.23
N TRP A 132 -0.98 -7.11 -16.86
CA TRP A 132 0.17 -7.36 -15.99
C TRP A 132 -0.24 -7.71 -14.55
N GLU A 133 -1.36 -7.18 -14.04
CA GLU A 133 -1.92 -7.51 -12.73
C GLU A 133 -2.46 -8.94 -12.77
N LEU A 134 -3.20 -9.29 -13.82
CA LEU A 134 -3.69 -10.65 -14.04
C LEU A 134 -2.54 -11.66 -14.14
N ALA A 135 -1.43 -11.30 -14.78
CA ALA A 135 -0.26 -12.17 -14.85
C ALA A 135 0.35 -12.44 -13.47
N ARG A 136 0.45 -11.41 -12.61
CA ARG A 136 0.91 -11.57 -11.22
C ARG A 136 -0.06 -12.39 -10.38
N MET A 137 -1.37 -12.17 -10.52
CA MET A 137 -2.41 -12.95 -9.83
C MET A 137 -2.35 -14.43 -10.22
N ARG A 138 -2.21 -14.72 -11.52
CA ARG A 138 -2.02 -16.10 -12.01
C ARG A 138 -0.78 -16.75 -11.43
N LYS A 139 0.33 -16.01 -11.36
CA LYS A 139 1.57 -16.50 -10.75
C LYS A 139 1.41 -16.82 -9.26
N ALA A 140 0.73 -15.97 -8.51
CA ALA A 140 0.42 -16.23 -7.11
C ALA A 140 -0.46 -17.48 -6.95
N GLN A 141 -1.47 -17.65 -7.81
CA GLN A 141 -2.33 -18.83 -7.82
C GLN A 141 -1.54 -20.12 -8.14
N GLU A 142 -0.63 -20.09 -9.12
CA GLU A 142 0.22 -21.24 -9.43
C GLU A 142 1.10 -21.68 -8.26
N ILE A 143 1.57 -20.71 -7.44
CA ILE A 143 2.33 -21.00 -6.22
C ILE A 143 1.44 -21.70 -5.21
N THR A 144 0.22 -21.18 -5.01
CA THR A 144 -0.77 -21.75 -4.09
C THR A 144 -1.14 -23.17 -4.49
N ASP A 145 -1.43 -23.42 -5.78
CA ASP A 145 -1.82 -24.74 -6.29
C ASP A 145 -0.71 -25.77 -6.10
N ARG A 146 0.56 -25.37 -6.35
CA ARG A 146 1.71 -26.26 -6.11
C ARG A 146 1.91 -26.55 -4.63
N ALA A 147 1.82 -25.53 -3.79
CA ALA A 147 1.95 -25.68 -2.34
C ALA A 147 0.86 -26.60 -1.78
N PHE A 148 -0.39 -26.41 -2.24
CA PHE A 148 -1.52 -27.28 -1.85
C PHE A 148 -1.30 -28.71 -2.28
N THR A 149 -0.89 -28.94 -3.54
CA THR A 149 -0.60 -30.29 -4.04
C THR A 149 0.49 -30.96 -3.22
N GLU A 150 1.54 -30.22 -2.86
CA GLU A 150 2.65 -30.76 -2.07
C GLU A 150 2.22 -31.07 -0.64
N VAL A 151 1.50 -30.17 0.03
CA VAL A 151 1.08 -30.40 1.42
C VAL A 151 0.12 -31.59 1.54
N CYS A 152 -0.75 -31.82 0.55
CA CYS A 152 -1.64 -32.99 0.53
C CYS A 152 -0.88 -34.33 0.61
N THR A 153 0.34 -34.39 0.10
CA THR A 153 1.20 -35.62 0.19
C THR A 153 1.83 -35.83 1.57
N ARG A 154 1.75 -34.85 2.44
CA ARG A 154 2.36 -34.87 3.77
C ARG A 154 1.36 -35.15 4.88
N ILE A 155 0.06 -35.10 4.58
CA ILE A 155 -1.02 -35.38 5.55
C ILE A 155 -0.98 -36.85 5.97
N HIS A 156 -0.99 -37.10 7.28
CA HIS A 156 -1.03 -38.44 7.84
C HIS A 156 -1.87 -38.52 9.10
N THR A 157 -2.27 -39.72 9.48
CA THR A 157 -3.04 -39.97 10.69
C THR A 157 -2.24 -39.55 11.94
N GLY A 158 -2.86 -38.79 12.84
CA GLY A 158 -2.23 -38.25 14.05
C GLY A 158 -1.61 -36.88 13.89
N MET A 159 -1.60 -36.33 12.69
CA MET A 159 -1.20 -34.94 12.45
C MET A 159 -2.22 -33.97 13.07
N THR A 160 -1.74 -32.95 13.77
CA THR A 160 -2.60 -31.87 14.31
C THR A 160 -2.83 -30.79 13.25
N GLU A 161 -3.91 -30.00 13.42
CA GLU A 161 -4.18 -28.81 12.56
C GLU A 161 -2.99 -27.86 12.52
N LYS A 162 -2.33 -27.65 13.69
CA LYS A 162 -1.15 -26.76 13.76
C LYS A 162 0.08 -27.27 13.02
N GLU A 163 0.27 -28.57 12.99
CA GLU A 163 1.34 -29.18 12.17
C GLU A 163 1.02 -29.05 10.70
N LEU A 164 -0.24 -29.25 10.30
CA LEU A 164 -0.68 -29.06 8.91
C LEU A 164 -0.55 -27.61 8.47
N GLU A 165 -0.92 -26.65 9.31
CA GLU A 165 -0.71 -25.21 9.07
C GLU A 165 0.77 -24.90 8.82
N ALA A 166 1.66 -25.39 9.68
CA ALA A 166 3.10 -25.17 9.54
C ALA A 166 3.66 -25.75 8.25
N GLU A 167 3.22 -26.96 7.85
CA GLU A 167 3.61 -27.60 6.61
C GLU A 167 3.07 -26.84 5.38
N LEU A 168 1.84 -26.32 5.44
CA LEU A 168 1.27 -25.49 4.35
C LEU A 168 2.07 -24.20 4.18
N ILE A 169 2.37 -23.49 5.26
CA ILE A 169 3.20 -22.28 5.24
C ILE A 169 4.57 -22.57 4.65
N TYR A 170 5.21 -23.66 5.08
CA TYR A 170 6.49 -24.09 4.54
C TYR A 170 6.40 -24.35 3.03
N CYS A 171 5.38 -25.07 2.57
CA CYS A 171 5.18 -25.35 1.15
C CYS A 171 4.95 -24.06 0.32
N LEU A 172 4.21 -23.09 0.84
CA LEU A 172 4.02 -21.79 0.19
C LEU A 172 5.35 -21.07 -0.02
N TYR A 173 6.15 -20.87 1.03
CA TYR A 173 7.45 -20.21 0.91
C TYR A 173 8.43 -21.00 0.03
N LYS A 174 8.49 -22.31 0.16
CA LYS A 174 9.32 -23.18 -0.69
C LYS A 174 8.98 -23.05 -2.18
N ASN A 175 7.71 -22.86 -2.50
CA ASN A 175 7.24 -22.66 -3.87
C ASN A 175 7.33 -21.20 -4.37
N GLY A 176 7.89 -20.30 -3.56
CA GLY A 176 8.23 -18.94 -3.95
C GLY A 176 7.20 -17.87 -3.56
N ALA A 177 6.33 -18.13 -2.58
CA ALA A 177 5.52 -17.08 -1.98
C ALA A 177 6.40 -16.11 -1.18
N GLU A 178 6.12 -14.82 -1.30
CA GLU A 178 6.79 -13.76 -0.52
C GLU A 178 6.13 -13.58 0.87
N GLY A 179 4.89 -14.03 1.01
CA GLY A 179 4.12 -13.95 2.24
C GLY A 179 2.76 -14.64 2.11
N LEU A 180 2.03 -14.67 3.21
CA LEU A 180 0.66 -15.14 3.25
C LEU A 180 -0.30 -13.98 2.96
N SER A 181 -1.41 -14.26 2.25
CA SER A 181 -2.47 -13.27 2.03
C SER A 181 -3.29 -13.02 3.31
N PHE A 182 -3.43 -14.06 4.13
CA PHE A 182 -4.11 -14.08 5.42
C PHE A 182 -3.62 -15.32 6.20
N ASP A 183 -3.90 -15.36 7.50
CA ASP A 183 -3.55 -16.52 8.32
C ASP A 183 -4.29 -17.77 7.81
N PRO A 184 -3.58 -18.90 7.58
CA PRO A 184 -4.21 -20.12 7.08
C PRO A 184 -5.30 -20.61 8.02
N ILE A 185 -6.38 -21.12 7.44
CA ILE A 185 -7.47 -21.78 8.16
C ILE A 185 -7.35 -23.28 7.82
N VAL A 186 -7.05 -24.08 8.82
CA VAL A 186 -6.83 -25.53 8.69
C VAL A 186 -7.77 -26.27 9.62
#